data_5d4a1f823e6521f2e74fe44b6c24ea04
#
_entry.id   5d4a1f823e6521f2e74fe44b6c24ea04
#
_cell.length_a   1.000
_cell.length_b   1.000
_cell.length_c   1.000
_cell.angle_alpha   90.00
_cell.angle_beta   90.00
_cell.angle_gamma   90.00
#
_symmetry.space_group_name_H-M   'P 1'
#
loop_
_entity.id
_entity.type
_entity.pdbx_description
1 polymer ?
#
loop_
_entity_poly.entity_id
_entity_poly.type
_entity_poly.pdbx_seq_one_letter_code
_entity_poly.pdbx_strand_id
1 'polypeptide(L)'
;MADMDVVELNEAFAAQAIPCMRTLGLDPANTNPNGGAMALGHPQGATGAFLTIKALNELRRTGGKYAMVTMCIGGGMGAAGIYKLI
;
A
#
# COMPACT_ATOMS: atom_id res chain seq x y z
N MET A 1 -6.69 -0.33 -11.48
CA MET A 1 -5.93 -1.19 -10.52
C MET A 1 -5.07 -2.23 -11.22
N ALA A 2 -5.48 -2.73 -12.37
CA ALA A 2 -4.72 -3.75 -13.11
C ALA A 2 -3.30 -3.31 -13.53
N ASP A 3 -3.06 -2.01 -13.66
CA ASP A 3 -1.76 -1.47 -14.05
C ASP A 3 -0.77 -1.32 -12.88
N MET A 4 -1.23 -1.55 -11.64
CA MET A 4 -0.38 -1.45 -10.47
C MET A 4 0.37 -2.76 -10.24
N ASP A 5 1.70 -2.67 -10.21
CA ASP A 5 2.57 -3.83 -9.93
C ASP A 5 2.67 -4.09 -8.44
N VAL A 6 2.59 -3.03 -7.63
CA VAL A 6 2.63 -3.11 -6.16
C VAL A 6 1.60 -2.16 -5.59
N VAL A 7 0.86 -2.62 -4.58
CA VAL A 7 -0.04 -1.80 -3.79
C VAL A 7 0.36 -1.92 -2.32
N GLU A 8 0.67 -0.79 -1.71
CA GLU A 8 0.84 -0.70 -0.26
C GLU A 8 -0.40 -0.05 0.33
N LEU A 9 -1.27 -0.88 0.86
CA LEU A 9 -2.49 -0.45 1.58
C LEU A 9 -2.20 -0.49 3.07
N ASN A 10 -2.26 0.65 3.74
CA ASN A 10 -2.03 0.68 5.17
C ASN A 10 -3.10 -0.12 5.91
N GLU A 11 -2.66 -1.06 6.72
CA GLU A 11 -3.52 -1.93 7.53
C GLU A 11 -3.68 -1.33 8.92
N ALA A 12 -4.33 -0.18 9.00
CA ALA A 12 -4.63 0.41 10.32
C ALA A 12 -5.50 -0.54 11.15
N PHE A 13 -6.48 -1.17 10.50
CA PHE A 13 -7.32 -2.24 11.06
C PHE A 13 -7.66 -3.24 9.95
N ALA A 14 -7.68 -4.53 10.28
CA ALA A 14 -8.10 -5.56 9.33
C ALA A 14 -9.56 -5.35 8.87
N ALA A 15 -10.41 -4.89 9.79
CA ALA A 15 -11.81 -4.57 9.49
C ALA A 15 -11.98 -3.46 8.44
N GLN A 16 -10.96 -2.63 8.23
CA GLN A 16 -10.93 -1.59 7.20
C GLN A 16 -10.20 -2.08 5.95
N ALA A 17 -9.09 -2.78 6.10
CA ALA A 17 -8.26 -3.20 4.96
C ALA A 17 -8.97 -4.22 4.07
N ILE A 18 -9.65 -5.20 4.65
CA ILE A 18 -10.34 -6.26 3.90
C ILE A 18 -11.45 -5.71 3.00
N PRO A 19 -12.38 -4.88 3.48
CA PRO A 19 -13.38 -4.26 2.60
C PRO A 19 -12.78 -3.40 1.49
N CYS A 20 -11.71 -2.65 1.78
CA CYS A 20 -11.00 -1.86 0.77
C CYS A 20 -10.43 -2.76 -0.33
N MET A 21 -9.78 -3.85 0.03
CA MET A 21 -9.24 -4.81 -0.94
C MET A 21 -10.35 -5.39 -1.82
N ARG A 22 -11.47 -5.77 -1.24
CA ARG A 22 -12.61 -6.33 -1.96
C ARG A 22 -13.25 -5.33 -2.90
N THR A 23 -13.50 -4.11 -2.43
CA THR A 23 -14.14 -3.04 -3.21
C THR A 23 -13.29 -2.63 -4.41
N LEU A 24 -11.98 -2.53 -4.22
CA LEU A 24 -11.05 -2.11 -5.27
C LEU A 24 -10.58 -3.27 -6.15
N GLY A 25 -10.91 -4.51 -5.80
CA GLY A 25 -10.45 -5.69 -6.53
C GLY A 25 -8.94 -5.86 -6.48
N LEU A 26 -8.31 -5.58 -5.32
CA LEU A 26 -6.87 -5.70 -5.15
C LEU A 26 -6.45 -7.17 -5.15
N ASP A 27 -5.35 -7.47 -5.84
CA ASP A 27 -4.75 -8.80 -5.83
C ASP A 27 -3.91 -8.98 -4.57
N PRO A 28 -4.21 -9.97 -3.72
CA PRO A 28 -3.40 -10.25 -2.53
C PRO A 28 -1.93 -10.54 -2.83
N ALA A 29 -1.62 -11.03 -4.04
CA ALA A 29 -0.25 -11.36 -4.41
C ALA A 29 0.65 -10.12 -4.54
N ASN A 30 0.09 -8.97 -4.91
CA ASN A 30 0.85 -7.72 -5.06
C ASN A 30 0.41 -6.62 -4.08
N THR A 31 -0.48 -6.93 -3.16
CA THR A 31 -0.89 -6.01 -2.10
C THR A 31 -0.13 -6.35 -0.83
N ASN A 32 0.61 -5.37 -0.32
CA ASN A 32 1.48 -5.55 0.85
C ASN A 32 2.35 -6.82 0.76
N PRO A 33 3.11 -6.99 -0.33
CA PRO A 33 3.80 -8.24 -0.60
C PRO A 33 4.86 -8.62 0.47
N ASN A 34 5.37 -7.64 1.19
CA ASN A 34 6.35 -7.84 2.26
C ASN A 34 5.77 -7.62 3.67
N GLY A 35 4.46 -7.79 3.80
CA GLY A 35 3.74 -7.56 5.05
C GLY A 35 3.28 -6.12 5.20
N GLY A 36 2.15 -5.92 5.85
CA GLY A 36 1.59 -4.62 6.18
C GLY A 36 1.71 -4.29 7.66
N ALA A 37 0.92 -3.34 8.14
CA ALA A 37 0.98 -2.86 9.51
C ALA A 37 0.63 -3.94 10.54
N MET A 38 -0.18 -4.92 10.19
CA MET A 38 -0.49 -6.04 11.07
C MET A 38 0.77 -6.84 11.44
N ALA A 39 1.74 -6.91 10.51
CA ALA A 39 3.02 -7.59 10.73
C ALA A 39 4.11 -6.65 11.23
N LEU A 40 4.14 -5.41 10.76
CA LEU A 40 5.30 -4.50 10.89
C LEU A 40 5.04 -3.29 11.79
N GLY A 41 3.77 -2.97 12.08
CA GLY A 41 3.38 -1.81 12.87
C GLY A 41 2.98 -0.60 12.04
N HIS A 42 2.39 0.37 12.73
CA HIS A 42 1.90 1.62 12.13
C HIS A 42 2.44 2.84 12.89
N PRO A 43 3.68 3.25 12.64
CA PRO A 43 4.22 4.48 13.22
C PRO A 43 3.62 5.68 12.49
N GLN A 44 2.55 6.26 13.02
CA GLN A 44 1.68 7.23 12.33
C GLN A 44 2.43 8.37 11.65
N GLY A 45 3.43 8.95 12.30
CA GLY A 45 4.22 10.03 11.73
C GLY A 45 5.17 9.62 10.61
N ALA A 46 5.40 8.32 10.42
CA ALA A 46 6.37 7.79 9.46
C ALA A 46 5.76 6.83 8.42
N THR A 47 4.50 6.40 8.59
CA THR A 47 3.91 5.34 7.77
C THR A 47 3.91 5.69 6.29
N GLY A 48 3.56 6.92 5.90
CA GLY A 48 3.55 7.32 4.49
C GLY A 48 4.92 7.17 3.83
N ALA A 49 5.99 7.63 4.49
CA ALA A 49 7.36 7.48 4.01
C ALA A 49 7.78 6.00 4.01
N PHE A 50 7.44 5.26 5.03
CA PHE A 50 7.75 3.83 5.17
C PHE A 50 7.11 3.00 4.05
N LEU A 51 5.82 3.20 3.78
CA LEU A 51 5.10 2.51 2.71
C LEU A 51 5.67 2.87 1.34
N THR A 52 6.03 4.13 1.13
CA THR A 52 6.65 4.58 -0.12
C THR A 52 7.99 3.89 -0.35
N ILE A 53 8.84 3.83 0.66
CA ILE A 53 10.14 3.14 0.59
C ILE A 53 9.94 1.66 0.28
N LYS A 54 9.02 1.00 0.95
CA LYS A 54 8.69 -0.41 0.71
C LYS A 54 8.22 -0.64 -0.73
N ALA A 55 7.30 0.20 -1.21
CA ALA A 55 6.76 0.09 -2.56
C ALA A 55 7.85 0.25 -3.62
N LEU A 56 8.69 1.28 -3.49
CA LEU A 56 9.76 1.54 -4.46
C LEU A 56 10.83 0.44 -4.44
N ASN A 57 11.17 -0.07 -3.28
CA ASN A 57 12.13 -1.18 -3.18
C ASN A 57 11.58 -2.46 -3.82
N GLU A 58 10.30 -2.75 -3.62
CA GLU A 58 9.65 -3.90 -4.25
C GLU A 58 9.59 -3.76 -5.77
N LEU A 59 9.29 -2.56 -6.29
CA LEU A 59 9.34 -2.31 -7.73
C LEU A 59 10.72 -2.57 -8.30
N ARG A 60 11.78 -2.13 -7.62
CA ARG A 60 13.17 -2.38 -8.06
C ARG A 60 13.49 -3.87 -8.04
N ARG A 61 13.07 -4.55 -6.98
CA ARG A 61 13.32 -5.99 -6.83
C ARG A 61 12.64 -6.83 -7.91
N THR A 62 11.41 -6.47 -8.27
CA THR A 62 10.59 -7.26 -9.22
C THR A 62 10.66 -6.78 -10.66
N GLY A 63 11.27 -5.63 -10.92
CA GLY A 63 11.26 -5.00 -12.24
C GLY A 63 9.92 -4.37 -12.61
N GLY A 64 9.09 -4.09 -11.63
CA GLY A 64 7.80 -3.43 -11.83
C GLY A 64 7.92 -1.96 -12.14
N LYS A 65 6.84 -1.33 -12.55
CA LYS A 65 6.83 0.04 -13.04
C LYS A 65 6.00 0.97 -12.17
N TYR A 66 4.81 0.56 -11.75
CA TYR A 66 3.87 1.40 -11.01
C TYR A 66 3.55 0.81 -9.64
N ALA A 67 3.55 1.67 -8.64
CA ALA A 67 3.09 1.34 -7.31
C ALA A 67 2.06 2.35 -6.81
N MET A 68 1.10 1.89 -6.04
CA MET A 68 0.17 2.74 -5.31
C MET A 68 0.43 2.60 -3.82
N VAL A 69 0.49 3.73 -3.13
CA VAL A 69 0.55 3.81 -1.68
C VAL A 69 -0.71 4.51 -1.20
N THR A 70 -1.45 3.88 -0.31
CA THR A 70 -2.70 4.43 0.17
C THR A 70 -2.86 4.22 1.67
N MET A 71 -3.46 5.20 2.33
CA MET A 71 -3.68 5.17 3.77
C MET A 71 -4.81 6.12 4.16
N CYS A 72 -5.38 5.91 5.34
CA CYS A 72 -6.30 6.86 5.94
C CYS A 72 -5.54 8.10 6.44
N ILE A 73 -6.25 9.23 6.44
CA ILE A 73 -5.72 10.49 7.01
C ILE A 73 -6.31 10.68 8.40
N GLY A 74 -7.62 10.54 8.53
CA GLY A 74 -8.40 10.80 9.72
C GLY A 74 -9.73 11.43 9.33
N GLY A 75 -10.71 11.44 10.25
CA GLY A 75 -12.02 12.04 9.99
C GLY A 75 -12.76 11.46 8.78
N GLY A 76 -12.56 10.19 8.47
CA GLY A 76 -13.18 9.53 7.32
C GLY A 76 -12.54 9.84 5.97
N MET A 77 -11.35 10.46 5.96
CA MET A 77 -10.61 10.81 4.75
C MET A 77 -9.49 9.81 4.47
N GLY A 78 -9.12 9.70 3.21
CA GLY A 78 -7.98 8.89 2.77
C GLY A 78 -7.16 9.60 1.71
N ALA A 79 -5.95 9.10 1.49
CA ALA A 79 -5.05 9.57 0.44
C ALA A 79 -4.45 8.38 -0.30
N ALA A 80 -4.18 8.57 -1.58
CA ALA A 80 -3.46 7.61 -2.39
C ALA A 80 -2.47 8.35 -3.29
N GLY A 81 -1.25 7.82 -3.38
CA GLY A 81 -0.22 8.30 -4.28
C GLY A 81 0.19 7.20 -5.24
N ILE A 82 0.37 7.53 -6.50
CA ILE A 82 0.87 6.59 -7.51
C ILE A 82 2.29 7.01 -7.87
N TYR A 83 3.19 6.06 -7.85
CA TYR A 83 4.61 6.24 -8.15
C TYR A 83 4.99 5.42 -9.38
N LYS A 84 5.79 6.03 -10.23
CA LYS A 84 6.38 5.35 -11.38
C LYS A 84 7.88 5.25 -11.19
N LEU A 85 8.40 4.04 -11.30
CA LEU A 85 9.85 3.83 -11.30
C LEU A 85 10.42 4.24 -12.67
N ILE A 86 11.38 5.12 -12.64
CA ILE A 86 12.04 5.61 -13.86
C ILE A 86 13.24 4.73 -14.22
#